data_11ed57536a76513bade75c4dce17e831
#
_entry.id   11ed57536a76513bade75c4dce17e831
#
_cell.length_a   1.000
_cell.length_b   1.000
_cell.length_c   1.000
_cell.angle_alpha   90.00
_cell.angle_beta   90.00
_cell.angle_gamma   90.00
#
_symmetry.space_group_name_H-M   'P 1'
#
loop_
_entity.id
_entity.type
_entity.pdbx_description
1 polymer ?
#
loop_
_entity_poly.entity_id
_entity_poly.type
_entity_poly.pdbx_seq_one_letter_code
_entity_poly.pdbx_strand_id
1 'polypeptide(L)'
;HCYDQIIFCDFTEALKSIRHAGRGVGGGSSGAAAAGGGGGGGTINRRLLKEYRRLMRRPAPGIEAHPLESNILEWYFVLKCEQEPYAGGEYFGCLDFPPEYPMAPPSFKMLTPSGRFLTGSRLCLSMSDFHPETWNPSWSVETLLVGLQSFMYEEAKAIGSITASTAERVRLA
;
A
#
# COMPACT_ATOMS: atom_id res chain seq x y z
N HIS A 1 -0.64 8.04 -23.93
CA HIS A 1 -0.94 9.43 -23.56
C HIS A 1 -2.21 9.62 -22.72
N CYS A 2 -3.15 8.68 -22.70
CA CYS A 2 -4.37 8.79 -21.86
C CYS A 2 -4.22 8.08 -20.51
N TYR A 3 -3.34 7.09 -20.41
CA TYR A 3 -3.05 6.35 -19.18
C TYR A 3 -2.22 7.20 -18.19
N ASP A 4 -1.30 8.03 -18.68
CA ASP A 4 -0.44 8.87 -17.84
C ASP A 4 -1.21 9.96 -17.10
N GLN A 5 -2.30 10.49 -17.68
CA GLN A 5 -3.09 11.54 -17.04
C GLN A 5 -4.02 11.02 -15.94
N ILE A 6 -4.55 9.81 -16.07
CA ILE A 6 -5.43 9.21 -15.05
C ILE A 6 -4.60 8.81 -13.83
N ILE A 7 -3.44 8.19 -14.03
CA ILE A 7 -2.52 7.84 -12.94
C ILE A 7 -2.02 9.10 -12.21
N PHE A 8 -1.78 10.20 -12.96
CA PHE A 8 -1.29 11.45 -12.38
C PHE A 8 -2.37 12.20 -11.59
N CYS A 9 -3.65 12.08 -11.96
CA CYS A 9 -4.77 12.71 -11.25
C CYS A 9 -5.09 11.98 -9.94
N ASP A 10 -5.17 10.64 -9.95
CA ASP A 10 -5.35 9.83 -8.75
C ASP A 10 -4.15 9.93 -7.80
N PHE A 11 -2.96 10.02 -8.36
CA PHE A 11 -1.72 10.26 -7.63
C PHE A 11 -1.69 11.62 -6.93
N THR A 12 -2.16 12.68 -7.58
CA THR A 12 -2.22 14.01 -6.99
C THR A 12 -3.25 14.10 -5.86
N GLU A 13 -4.40 13.41 -5.98
CA GLU A 13 -5.40 13.30 -4.93
C GLU A 13 -4.89 12.43 -3.76
N ALA A 14 -4.23 11.31 -4.05
CA ALA A 14 -3.59 10.47 -3.03
C ALA A 14 -2.50 11.24 -2.26
N LEU A 15 -1.67 12.03 -2.96
CA LEU A 15 -0.68 12.90 -2.33
C LEU A 15 -1.29 14.02 -1.51
N LYS A 16 -2.42 14.58 -1.92
CA LYS A 16 -3.15 15.58 -1.13
C LYS A 16 -3.71 14.95 0.14
N SER A 17 -4.29 13.75 0.07
CA SER A 17 -4.77 12.98 1.21
C SER A 17 -3.64 12.68 2.21
N ILE A 18 -2.48 12.25 1.71
CA ILE A 18 -1.29 11.99 2.51
C ILE A 18 -0.79 13.27 3.21
N ARG A 19 -0.73 14.40 2.50
CA ARG A 19 -0.25 15.68 3.07
C ARG A 19 -1.22 16.34 4.04
N HIS A 20 -2.53 16.10 3.92
CA HIS A 20 -3.53 16.66 4.83
C HIS A 20 -3.65 15.86 6.14
N ALA A 21 -3.47 14.54 6.10
CA ALA A 21 -3.50 13.69 7.29
C ALA A 21 -2.39 14.02 8.31
N GLY A 22 -1.25 14.56 7.85
CA GLY A 22 -0.13 14.96 8.71
C GLY A 22 -0.31 16.27 9.48
N ARG A 23 -1.40 17.03 9.30
CA ARG A 23 -1.61 18.36 9.93
C ARG A 23 -2.75 18.46 10.93
N GLY A 24 -3.47 17.37 11.25
CA GLY A 24 -4.68 17.42 12.04
C GLY A 24 -4.67 16.53 13.27
N VAL A 25 -3.89 16.83 14.30
CA VAL A 25 -4.15 16.37 15.69
C VAL A 25 -4.58 17.57 16.51
N GLY A 26 -5.89 17.82 16.50
CA GLY A 26 -6.51 18.82 17.34
C GLY A 26 -8.01 18.53 17.46
N GLY A 27 -8.42 18.07 18.60
CA GLY A 27 -9.65 17.75 19.24
C GLY A 27 -10.97 18.28 18.63
N GLY A 28 -12.01 17.47 18.81
CA GLY A 28 -13.41 17.88 18.67
C GLY A 28 -14.35 16.69 18.67
N SER A 29 -15.09 16.57 19.74
CA SER A 29 -16.05 15.52 20.08
C SER A 29 -17.38 15.67 19.34
N SER A 30 -18.10 14.56 19.31
CA SER A 30 -19.55 14.37 19.27
C SER A 30 -20.23 14.16 17.92
N GLY A 31 -21.07 13.12 17.91
CA GLY A 31 -22.26 13.03 17.08
C GLY A 31 -22.51 11.65 16.47
N ALA A 32 -23.34 10.88 17.18
CA ALA A 32 -23.86 9.60 16.74
C ALA A 32 -24.86 9.76 15.59
N ALA A 33 -24.91 8.78 14.68
CA ALA A 33 -26.17 8.22 14.22
C ALA A 33 -25.95 6.86 13.56
N ALA A 34 -26.70 5.89 14.01
CA ALA A 34 -26.77 4.53 13.52
C ALA A 34 -27.71 4.44 12.33
N ALA A 35 -27.39 3.59 11.36
CA ALA A 35 -28.39 2.84 10.62
C ALA A 35 -27.75 1.57 10.05
N GLY A 36 -28.43 0.45 10.26
CA GLY A 36 -27.96 -0.88 10.08
C GLY A 36 -27.98 -1.42 8.65
N GLY A 37 -27.34 -2.58 8.51
CA GLY A 37 -27.49 -3.48 7.39
C GLY A 37 -26.16 -4.09 6.93
N GLY A 38 -25.94 -5.40 7.12
CA GLY A 38 -24.92 -6.17 6.45
C GLY A 38 -23.67 -6.48 7.30
N GLY A 39 -23.68 -7.65 7.93
CA GLY A 39 -22.71 -8.08 8.94
C GLY A 39 -21.24 -8.27 8.53
N GLY A 40 -20.86 -8.12 7.26
CA GLY A 40 -19.50 -8.30 6.81
C GLY A 40 -18.68 -6.99 6.76
N GLY A 41 -19.26 -5.95 6.20
CA GLY A 41 -18.57 -4.68 5.95
C GLY A 41 -18.12 -3.95 7.23
N GLY A 42 -18.90 -4.05 8.31
CA GLY A 42 -18.58 -3.40 9.57
C GLY A 42 -17.34 -3.97 10.26
N THR A 43 -17.05 -5.28 10.11
CA THR A 43 -15.88 -5.91 10.71
C THR A 43 -14.62 -5.58 9.92
N ILE A 44 -14.69 -5.59 8.61
CA ILE A 44 -13.57 -5.25 7.71
C ILE A 44 -13.12 -3.83 7.96
N ASN A 45 -14.03 -2.89 7.97
CA ASN A 45 -13.70 -1.49 8.22
C ASN A 45 -13.07 -1.27 9.58
N ARG A 46 -13.51 -1.98 10.62
CA ARG A 46 -12.91 -1.89 11.95
C ARG A 46 -11.48 -2.40 12.00
N ARG A 47 -11.17 -3.49 11.28
CA ARG A 47 -9.83 -4.04 11.21
C ARG A 47 -8.88 -3.06 10.53
N LEU A 48 -9.19 -2.58 9.32
CA LEU A 48 -8.36 -1.63 8.58
C LEU A 48 -8.22 -0.29 9.29
N LEU A 49 -9.29 0.23 9.89
CA LEU A 49 -9.20 1.44 10.71
C LEU A 49 -8.29 1.28 11.93
N LYS A 50 -8.30 0.11 12.58
CA LYS A 50 -7.39 -0.20 13.69
C LYS A 50 -5.94 -0.23 13.22
N GLU A 51 -5.68 -0.83 12.07
CA GLU A 51 -4.35 -0.90 11.46
C GLU A 51 -3.85 0.47 11.05
N TYR A 52 -4.69 1.29 10.44
CA TYR A 52 -4.36 2.68 10.11
C TYR A 52 -3.97 3.48 11.34
N ARG A 53 -4.77 3.42 12.41
CA ARG A 53 -4.44 4.09 13.67
C ARG A 53 -3.13 3.61 14.28
N ARG A 54 -2.80 2.33 14.09
CA ARG A 54 -1.52 1.76 14.55
C ARG A 54 -0.35 2.33 13.75
N LEU A 55 -0.45 2.35 12.43
CA LEU A 55 0.57 2.94 11.54
C LEU A 55 0.80 4.43 11.86
N MET A 56 -0.27 5.19 12.10
CA MET A 56 -0.15 6.61 12.45
C MET A 56 0.53 6.83 13.80
N ARG A 57 0.38 5.93 14.76
CA ARG A 57 1.01 6.04 16.09
C ARG A 57 2.46 5.57 16.10
N ARG A 58 2.78 4.58 15.30
CA ARG A 58 4.11 3.96 15.20
C ARG A 58 4.39 3.63 13.72
N PRO A 59 4.80 4.62 12.94
CA PRO A 59 5.15 4.38 11.55
C PRO A 59 6.36 3.45 11.47
N ALA A 60 6.32 2.49 10.56
CA ALA A 60 7.47 1.67 10.25
C ALA A 60 8.51 2.52 9.50
N PRO A 61 9.81 2.34 9.78
CA PRO A 61 10.85 3.08 9.07
C PRO A 61 10.75 2.92 7.55
N GLY A 62 10.77 4.05 6.84
CA GLY A 62 10.70 4.06 5.38
C GLY A 62 9.34 3.67 4.79
N ILE A 63 8.28 3.57 5.59
CA ILE A 63 6.95 3.17 5.13
C ILE A 63 5.91 4.21 5.54
N GLU A 64 5.15 4.67 4.58
CA GLU A 64 4.00 5.55 4.78
C GLU A 64 2.81 4.96 4.02
N ALA A 65 1.62 4.86 4.65
CA ALA A 65 0.44 4.28 4.00
C ALA A 65 -0.86 4.87 4.54
N HIS A 66 -1.79 5.14 3.61
CA HIS A 66 -3.07 5.76 3.91
C HIS A 66 -4.18 5.12 3.07
N PRO A 67 -5.36 4.87 3.67
CA PRO A 67 -6.54 4.48 2.92
C PRO A 67 -7.08 5.67 2.10
N LEU A 68 -7.72 5.36 0.99
CA LEU A 68 -8.52 6.34 0.26
C LEU A 68 -9.71 6.78 1.12
N GLU A 69 -9.98 8.07 1.21
CA GLU A 69 -11.07 8.59 2.06
C GLU A 69 -12.44 8.03 1.68
N SER A 70 -12.68 7.84 0.38
CA SER A 70 -13.93 7.29 -0.15
C SER A 70 -14.02 5.76 -0.08
N ASN A 71 -12.89 5.05 0.12
CA ASN A 71 -12.84 3.59 0.08
C ASN A 71 -11.75 3.03 1.00
N ILE A 72 -12.12 2.57 2.18
CA ILE A 72 -11.20 1.98 3.16
C ILE A 72 -10.49 0.70 2.66
N LEU A 73 -10.99 0.08 1.60
CA LEU A 73 -10.39 -1.12 1.01
C LEU A 73 -9.25 -0.81 0.03
N GLU A 74 -9.08 0.45 -0.34
CA GLU A 74 -8.04 0.91 -1.24
C GLU A 74 -7.05 1.78 -0.48
N TRP A 75 -5.77 1.37 -0.47
CA TRP A 75 -4.71 2.06 0.23
C TRP A 75 -3.58 2.44 -0.72
N TYR A 76 -3.03 3.60 -0.50
CA TYR A 76 -1.82 4.06 -1.17
C TYR A 76 -0.66 4.09 -0.18
N PHE A 77 0.53 3.74 -0.66
CA PHE A 77 1.73 3.70 0.16
C PHE A 77 2.95 4.27 -0.56
N VAL A 78 3.92 4.69 0.25
CA VAL A 78 5.26 5.07 -0.16
C VAL A 78 6.26 4.16 0.54
N LEU A 79 7.19 3.58 -0.22
CA LEU A 79 8.36 2.91 0.31
C LEU A 79 9.58 3.80 0.07
N LYS A 80 10.25 4.19 1.14
CA LYS A 80 11.54 4.89 1.11
C LYS A 80 12.64 3.86 1.28
N CYS A 81 13.52 3.78 0.32
CA CYS A 81 14.58 2.78 0.32
C CYS A 81 15.93 3.42 0.70
N GLU A 82 16.65 2.77 1.61
CA GLU A 82 17.94 3.26 2.11
C GLU A 82 19.14 2.45 1.60
N GLN A 83 18.89 1.29 0.97
CA GLN A 83 19.92 0.39 0.49
C GLN A 83 20.05 0.43 -1.03
N GLU A 84 21.28 0.33 -1.51
CA GLU A 84 21.58 0.16 -2.93
C GLU A 84 20.91 -1.11 -3.52
N PRO A 85 20.45 -1.07 -4.76
CA PRO A 85 20.54 0.01 -5.76
C PRO A 85 19.38 1.01 -5.71
N TYR A 86 18.59 1.03 -4.66
CA TYR A 86 17.37 1.85 -4.50
C TYR A 86 17.54 2.98 -3.48
N ALA A 87 18.76 3.23 -3.00
CA ALA A 87 19.04 4.20 -1.96
C ALA A 87 18.60 5.63 -2.36
N GLY A 88 17.80 6.26 -1.50
CA GLY A 88 17.23 7.59 -1.73
C GLY A 88 15.92 7.60 -2.54
N GLY A 89 15.53 6.46 -3.09
CA GLY A 89 14.29 6.34 -3.88
C GLY A 89 13.04 6.32 -3.02
N GLU A 90 11.98 6.94 -3.52
CA GLU A 90 10.62 6.90 -2.98
C GLU A 90 9.69 6.23 -4.00
N TYR A 91 9.14 5.08 -3.65
CA TYR A 91 8.35 4.25 -4.55
C TYR A 91 6.90 4.17 -4.10
N PHE A 92 6.01 4.62 -4.97
CA PHE A 92 4.59 4.59 -4.73
C PHE A 92 3.96 3.29 -5.20
N GLY A 93 2.93 2.87 -4.45
CA GLY A 93 2.12 1.73 -4.82
C GLY A 93 0.75 1.80 -4.18
N CYS A 94 -0.08 0.81 -4.50
CA CYS A 94 -1.40 0.63 -3.88
C CYS A 94 -1.61 -0.82 -3.43
N LEU A 95 -2.45 -0.95 -2.41
CA LEU A 95 -3.02 -2.19 -1.89
C LEU A 95 -4.52 -2.15 -2.12
N ASP A 96 -5.06 -3.15 -2.81
CA ASP A 96 -6.50 -3.35 -2.94
C ASP A 96 -6.90 -4.52 -2.03
N PHE A 97 -7.66 -4.24 -1.00
CA PHE A 97 -8.16 -5.24 -0.05
C PHE A 97 -9.48 -5.83 -0.54
N PRO A 98 -9.63 -7.16 -0.55
CA PRO A 98 -10.90 -7.78 -0.88
C PRO A 98 -11.94 -7.56 0.24
N PRO A 99 -13.25 -7.67 -0.06
CA PRO A 99 -14.29 -7.59 0.94
C PRO A 99 -14.14 -8.61 2.08
N GLU A 100 -13.51 -9.73 1.82
CA GLU A 100 -13.26 -10.84 2.76
C GLU A 100 -12.05 -10.59 3.67
N TYR A 101 -11.30 -9.48 3.48
CA TYR A 101 -10.16 -9.16 4.35
C TYR A 101 -10.58 -9.08 5.83
N PRO A 102 -9.86 -9.70 6.78
CA PRO A 102 -8.53 -10.31 6.66
C PRO A 102 -8.53 -11.80 6.27
N MET A 103 -9.65 -12.40 5.90
CA MET A 103 -9.71 -13.82 5.55
C MET A 103 -9.09 -14.11 4.17
N ALA A 104 -9.07 -13.13 3.28
CA ALA A 104 -8.40 -13.20 1.99
C ALA A 104 -7.32 -12.10 1.86
N PRO A 105 -6.21 -12.37 1.14
CA PRO A 105 -5.10 -11.44 0.96
C PRO A 105 -5.44 -10.26 0.04
N PRO A 106 -4.75 -9.11 0.19
CA PRO A 106 -4.84 -7.99 -0.75
C PRO A 106 -4.02 -8.23 -2.01
N SER A 107 -4.32 -7.47 -3.06
CA SER A 107 -3.43 -7.31 -4.21
C SER A 107 -2.47 -6.13 -4.01
N PHE A 108 -1.31 -6.23 -4.67
CA PHE A 108 -0.24 -5.23 -4.62
C PHE A 108 0.07 -4.73 -6.02
N LYS A 109 0.26 -3.42 -6.17
CA LYS A 109 0.74 -2.80 -7.41
C LYS A 109 1.74 -1.70 -7.08
N MET A 110 2.80 -1.61 -7.87
CA MET A 110 3.69 -0.44 -7.87
C MET A 110 3.23 0.54 -8.94
N LEU A 111 3.25 1.83 -8.61
CA LEU A 111 2.81 2.91 -9.48
C LEU A 111 3.99 3.72 -10.03
N THR A 112 5.13 3.73 -9.35
CA THR A 112 6.36 4.37 -9.83
C THR A 112 7.36 3.35 -10.34
N PRO A 113 8.08 3.66 -11.43
CA PRO A 113 9.09 2.77 -11.94
C PRO A 113 10.26 2.67 -10.97
N SER A 114 10.76 1.47 -10.75
CA SER A 114 11.88 1.17 -9.85
C SER A 114 12.97 0.29 -10.51
N GLY A 115 12.72 -0.19 -11.73
CA GLY A 115 13.57 -1.22 -12.33
C GLY A 115 13.46 -2.60 -11.67
N ARG A 116 12.56 -2.78 -10.70
CA ARG A 116 12.28 -4.05 -10.01
C ARG A 116 10.92 -4.63 -10.36
N PHE A 117 9.91 -3.78 -10.48
CA PHE A 117 8.52 -4.16 -10.73
C PHE A 117 7.95 -3.42 -11.93
N LEU A 118 7.04 -4.09 -12.64
CA LEU A 118 6.25 -3.49 -13.69
C LEU A 118 5.17 -2.60 -13.06
N THR A 119 5.12 -1.34 -13.47
CA THR A 119 4.12 -0.39 -12.96
C THR A 119 2.71 -0.76 -13.40
N GLY A 120 1.75 -0.58 -12.49
CA GLY A 120 0.35 -0.88 -12.73
C GLY A 120 -0.02 -2.37 -12.78
N SER A 121 0.96 -3.28 -12.76
CA SER A 121 0.72 -4.72 -12.72
C SER A 121 0.61 -5.25 -11.31
N ARG A 122 -0.26 -6.26 -11.12
CA ARG A 122 -0.35 -7.00 -9.86
C ARG A 122 0.93 -7.81 -9.62
N LEU A 123 1.39 -7.79 -8.40
CA LEU A 123 2.60 -8.50 -7.97
C LEU A 123 2.24 -9.85 -7.35
N CYS A 124 2.86 -10.92 -7.84
CA CYS A 124 2.74 -12.26 -7.28
C CYS A 124 3.73 -12.40 -6.11
N LEU A 125 3.25 -12.14 -4.91
CA LEU A 125 4.00 -12.28 -3.66
C LEU A 125 3.35 -13.38 -2.82
N SER A 126 4.11 -14.06 -1.96
CA SER A 126 3.58 -15.08 -1.05
C SER A 126 2.50 -14.56 -0.09
N MET A 127 2.38 -13.25 0.05
CA MET A 127 1.38 -12.56 0.87
C MET A 127 0.30 -11.85 0.03
N SER A 128 0.27 -12.07 -1.28
CA SER A 128 -0.69 -11.45 -2.19
C SER A 128 -1.83 -12.41 -2.55
N ASP A 129 -2.83 -11.88 -3.21
CA ASP A 129 -3.99 -12.60 -3.73
C ASP A 129 -3.67 -13.69 -4.78
N PHE A 130 -2.42 -13.78 -5.22
CA PHE A 130 -1.95 -14.90 -6.03
C PHE A 130 -1.71 -16.18 -5.21
N HIS A 131 -1.51 -16.07 -3.90
CA HIS A 131 -1.15 -17.16 -3.00
C HIS A 131 -2.03 -17.20 -1.75
N PRO A 132 -3.37 -17.39 -1.91
CA PRO A 132 -4.27 -17.46 -0.77
C PRO A 132 -3.95 -18.62 0.18
N GLU A 133 -3.28 -19.66 -0.29
CA GLU A 133 -2.86 -20.83 0.49
C GLU A 133 -1.75 -20.51 1.51
N THR A 134 -0.96 -19.48 1.28
CA THR A 134 0.11 -19.05 2.19
C THR A 134 -0.28 -17.85 3.05
N TRP A 135 -1.48 -17.30 2.81
CA TRP A 135 -1.98 -16.14 3.50
C TRP A 135 -2.20 -16.39 5.00
N ASN A 136 -1.77 -15.44 5.81
CA ASN A 136 -2.05 -15.45 7.24
C ASN A 136 -2.91 -14.22 7.63
N PRO A 137 -4.16 -14.43 8.08
CA PRO A 137 -5.05 -13.34 8.47
C PRO A 137 -4.55 -12.46 9.64
N SER A 138 -3.55 -12.92 10.38
CA SER A 138 -2.93 -12.11 11.46
C SER A 138 -1.96 -11.06 10.95
N TRP A 139 -1.50 -11.15 9.71
CA TRP A 139 -0.61 -10.15 9.13
C TRP A 139 -1.31 -8.79 9.05
N SER A 140 -0.56 -7.76 9.41
CA SER A 140 -1.02 -6.38 9.37
C SER A 140 -0.58 -5.69 8.08
N VAL A 141 -1.19 -4.56 7.73
CA VAL A 141 -0.76 -3.71 6.61
C VAL A 141 0.72 -3.35 6.74
N GLU A 142 1.18 -3.05 7.96
CA GLU A 142 2.59 -2.81 8.26
C GLU A 142 3.47 -4.01 7.87
N THR A 143 3.07 -5.22 8.28
CA THR A 143 3.80 -6.46 7.95
C THR A 143 3.89 -6.68 6.43
N LEU A 144 2.79 -6.43 5.73
CA LEU A 144 2.72 -6.56 4.27
C LEU A 144 3.68 -5.58 3.57
N LEU A 145 3.72 -4.32 4.01
CA LEU A 145 4.57 -3.31 3.40
C LEU A 145 6.06 -3.50 3.73
N VAL A 146 6.38 -3.95 4.95
CA VAL A 146 7.75 -4.37 5.31
C VAL A 146 8.20 -5.55 4.45
N GLY A 147 7.32 -6.54 4.24
CA GLY A 147 7.59 -7.66 3.35
C GLY A 147 7.83 -7.23 1.90
N LEU A 148 7.01 -6.32 1.38
CA LEU A 148 7.20 -5.76 0.03
C LEU A 148 8.51 -4.97 -0.09
N GLN A 149 8.86 -4.17 0.93
CA GLN A 149 10.11 -3.42 0.97
C GLN A 149 11.32 -4.38 0.98
N SER A 150 11.26 -5.45 1.76
CA SER A 150 12.30 -6.50 1.77
C SER A 150 12.42 -7.16 0.39
N PHE A 151 11.29 -7.46 -0.25
CA PHE A 151 11.26 -8.09 -1.57
C PHE A 151 11.81 -7.18 -2.69
N MET A 152 11.87 -5.86 -2.49
CA MET A 152 12.56 -4.97 -3.43
C MET A 152 14.05 -5.28 -3.53
N TYR A 153 14.67 -5.68 -2.44
CA TYR A 153 16.12 -5.98 -2.40
C TYR A 153 16.47 -7.41 -2.85
N GLU A 154 15.47 -8.28 -2.97
CA GLU A 154 15.67 -9.65 -3.43
C GLU A 154 15.77 -9.72 -4.96
N GLU A 155 16.55 -10.67 -5.48
CA GLU A 155 16.63 -10.95 -6.92
C GLU A 155 15.61 -12.02 -7.38
N ALA A 156 14.72 -12.48 -6.48
CA ALA A 156 13.70 -13.45 -6.78
C ALA A 156 12.76 -12.95 -7.88
N LYS A 157 12.51 -13.81 -8.89
CA LYS A 157 11.57 -13.50 -9.97
C LYS A 157 10.17 -13.88 -9.55
N ALA A 158 9.22 -12.99 -9.82
CA ALA A 158 7.79 -13.20 -9.60
C ALA A 158 7.00 -12.58 -10.76
N ILE A 159 5.73 -12.93 -10.91
CA ILE A 159 4.85 -12.23 -11.86
C ILE A 159 4.79 -10.75 -11.46
N GLY A 160 4.98 -9.86 -12.43
CA GLY A 160 5.11 -8.42 -12.21
C GLY A 160 6.55 -7.95 -11.90
N SER A 161 7.53 -8.86 -11.78
CA SER A 161 8.95 -8.49 -11.72
C SER A 161 9.49 -8.16 -13.10
N ILE A 162 10.42 -7.20 -13.15
CA ILE A 162 11.22 -6.91 -14.34
C ILE A 162 12.71 -7.03 -14.01
N THR A 163 13.52 -7.19 -15.04
CA THR A 163 14.97 -7.21 -14.91
C THR A 163 15.52 -5.90 -15.48
N ALA A 164 16.14 -5.10 -14.64
CA ALA A 164 16.89 -3.91 -15.04
C ALA A 164 18.32 -4.00 -14.53
N SER A 165 19.24 -3.29 -15.17
CA SER A 165 20.62 -3.18 -14.69
C SER A 165 20.67 -2.38 -13.37
N THR A 166 21.71 -2.59 -12.58
CA THR A 166 21.96 -1.79 -11.36
C THR A 166 22.01 -0.29 -11.68
N ALA A 167 22.66 0.08 -12.78
CA ALA A 167 22.73 1.47 -13.22
C ALA A 167 21.35 2.08 -13.51
N GLU A 168 20.46 1.31 -14.10
CA GLU A 168 19.08 1.77 -14.36
C GLU A 168 18.28 1.88 -13.05
N ARG A 169 18.42 0.95 -12.10
CA ARG A 169 17.78 1.03 -10.79
C ARG A 169 18.24 2.26 -10.01
N VAL A 170 19.55 2.53 -10.00
CA VAL A 170 20.13 3.75 -9.38
C VAL A 170 19.61 5.01 -10.06
N ARG A 171 19.46 5.02 -11.38
CA ARG A 171 18.91 6.17 -12.12
C ARG A 171 17.44 6.44 -11.77
N LEU A 172 16.68 5.42 -11.40
CA LEU A 172 15.27 5.48 -11.04
C LEU A 172 15.05 5.72 -9.53
N ALA A 173 16.09 5.68 -8.73
CA ALA A 173 16.09 6.05 -7.32
C ALA A 173 16.23 7.55 -7.15
#